data_726fb422c0f3e816ff58ddba4757c407
#
_entry.id   726fb422c0f3e816ff58ddba4757c407
#
_cell.length_a   1.000
_cell.length_b   1.000
_cell.length_c   1.000
_cell.angle_alpha   90.00
_cell.angle_beta   90.00
_cell.angle_gamma   90.00
#
_symmetry.space_group_name_H-M   'P 1'
#
loop_
_entity.id
_entity.type
_entity.pdbx_description
1 polymer ?
#
loop_
_entity_poly.entity_id
_entity_poly.type
_entity_poly.pdbx_seq_one_letter_code
_entity_poly.pdbx_strand_id
1 'polypeptide(L)'
;MSAIDSQLPSSSGQDRPTDEVDRILSPGKLIILGLQHVLVMYAGAVAVPLMIGDRLGLSKEAIAMLISSDLFCCGIVTLLQCIGIGRFMGIRLPVIMSVTFAAVTPMIAIGMNPDISLLGIFGATIAAGFITTLLAPLIGRLMPLFPPLVTGVVITSIGLSIIQVGIDWAAGGKGNPQYGNPVYLGISFAVLIFILLITRYAKGFMSNVAVLLGIVFGFLLSWMMNEVNLSGLHDASWFAIVTPMSFGMPIFDPVSILTMTAVLIIVFIESMGMFLALGEIVGRKLSSHDIIRGLRVDGVGTMIGGTFNSFPHTSFSQNVGLVSVTRVHSRWVCISSGIILILFGMVPKMAVLVASIPQFVLGGAGLVMFGMVLATGIRILSRCNYTTNRYNLYIVAISLGVGMTPTLSHDFFSKLPAVLQPLLHSGIMLATLSAVVLNVFLNGYQHHADLVKESVSDKDLKVRTVRMWLLMRKLKKNEHGE
;
A
#
# COMPACT_ATOMS: atom_id res chain seq x y z
N MET A 1 67.77 33.23 -11.68
CA MET A 1 67.81 31.81 -11.32
C MET A 1 66.39 31.45 -11.03
N SER A 2 65.84 31.01 -11.96
CA SER A 2 65.37 29.78 -12.60
C SER A 2 63.93 29.44 -12.08
N ALA A 3 62.96 29.77 -12.94
CA ALA A 3 61.59 29.40 -12.85
C ALA A 3 61.44 27.87 -12.92
N ILE A 4 60.55 27.33 -12.10
CA ILE A 4 59.88 26.06 -12.36
C ILE A 4 58.37 26.32 -12.23
N ASP A 5 57.78 26.64 -13.38
CA ASP A 5 56.32 26.54 -13.60
C ASP A 5 55.96 25.07 -13.62
N SER A 6 55.32 24.58 -12.56
CA SER A 6 54.66 23.30 -12.58
C SER A 6 53.19 23.48 -13.01
N GLN A 7 52.92 23.15 -14.26
CA GLN A 7 51.61 23.01 -14.82
C GLN A 7 50.79 22.01 -13.98
N LEU A 8 49.77 22.51 -13.27
CA LEU A 8 48.70 21.69 -12.76
C LEU A 8 47.83 21.26 -13.94
N PRO A 9 47.56 19.96 -14.11
CA PRO A 9 46.60 19.54 -15.13
C PRO A 9 45.21 20.11 -14.81
N SER A 10 44.66 20.83 -15.77
CA SER A 10 43.27 21.25 -15.78
C SER A 10 42.37 20.05 -15.48
N SER A 11 41.68 20.07 -14.35
CA SER A 11 40.64 19.11 -14.02
C SER A 11 39.51 19.21 -15.05
N SER A 12 39.64 18.37 -16.08
CA SER A 12 38.55 18.02 -16.98
C SER A 12 37.33 17.61 -16.15
N GLY A 13 36.18 18.14 -16.52
CA GLY A 13 34.87 18.02 -15.90
C GLY A 13 34.68 16.74 -15.08
N GLN A 14 34.63 16.89 -13.78
CA GLN A 14 34.03 15.89 -12.93
C GLN A 14 32.53 15.87 -13.29
N ASP A 15 32.14 14.87 -14.09
CA ASP A 15 30.77 14.45 -14.20
C ASP A 15 30.23 14.32 -12.77
N ARG A 16 29.31 15.20 -12.40
CA ARG A 16 28.55 15.04 -11.16
C ARG A 16 27.94 13.65 -11.24
N PRO A 17 28.08 12.79 -10.20
CA PRO A 17 27.47 11.49 -10.22
C PRO A 17 25.97 11.70 -10.52
N THR A 18 25.54 11.24 -11.69
CA THR A 18 24.12 11.29 -12.09
C THR A 18 23.38 10.53 -11.01
N ASP A 19 22.46 11.21 -10.32
CA ASP A 19 21.63 10.61 -9.29
C ASP A 19 20.97 9.36 -9.92
N GLU A 20 21.24 8.17 -9.37
CA GLU A 20 20.73 6.90 -9.92
C GLU A 20 19.21 6.91 -10.08
N VAL A 21 18.52 7.72 -9.28
CA VAL A 21 17.06 7.91 -9.34
C VAL A 21 16.64 8.58 -10.66
N ASP A 22 17.41 9.52 -11.16
CA ASP A 22 17.10 10.27 -12.39
C ASP A 22 17.71 9.63 -13.66
N ARG A 23 18.45 8.52 -13.51
CA ARG A 23 19.07 7.81 -14.63
C ARG A 23 18.03 7.17 -15.54
N ILE A 24 18.04 7.53 -16.82
CA ILE A 24 17.20 6.92 -17.86
C ILE A 24 17.88 5.63 -18.34
N LEU A 25 17.16 4.53 -18.28
CA LEU A 25 17.62 3.24 -18.79
C LEU A 25 17.20 3.11 -20.28
N SER A 26 17.76 2.10 -20.97
CA SER A 26 17.34 1.81 -22.35
C SER A 26 15.84 1.46 -22.43
N PRO A 27 15.12 1.81 -23.52
CA PRO A 27 13.68 1.60 -23.63
C PRO A 27 13.24 0.16 -23.35
N GLY A 28 13.97 -0.84 -23.85
CA GLY A 28 13.66 -2.25 -23.59
C GLY A 28 13.76 -2.62 -22.10
N LYS A 29 14.78 -2.10 -21.39
CA LYS A 29 14.89 -2.30 -19.94
C LYS A 29 13.78 -1.59 -19.17
N LEU A 30 13.39 -0.37 -19.58
CA LEU A 30 12.29 0.36 -18.96
C LEU A 30 10.97 -0.40 -19.07
N ILE A 31 10.67 -0.99 -20.24
CA ILE A 31 9.44 -1.76 -20.46
C ILE A 31 9.47 -3.04 -19.61
N ILE A 32 10.56 -3.82 -19.65
CA ILE A 32 10.63 -5.09 -18.92
C ILE A 32 10.56 -4.87 -17.41
N LEU A 33 11.35 -3.93 -16.89
CA LEU A 33 11.35 -3.61 -15.45
C LEU A 33 10.05 -2.92 -15.03
N GLY A 34 9.47 -2.07 -15.89
CA GLY A 34 8.17 -1.47 -15.67
C GLY A 34 7.06 -2.52 -15.58
N LEU A 35 7.03 -3.46 -16.51
CA LEU A 35 6.11 -4.58 -16.48
C LEU A 35 6.29 -5.43 -15.22
N GLN A 36 7.52 -5.63 -14.77
CA GLN A 36 7.82 -6.33 -13.51
C GLN A 36 7.12 -5.67 -12.31
N HIS A 37 7.20 -4.34 -12.20
CA HIS A 37 6.51 -3.60 -11.15
C HIS A 37 4.98 -3.73 -11.26
N VAL A 38 4.43 -3.66 -12.47
CA VAL A 38 2.99 -3.84 -12.71
C VAL A 38 2.54 -5.23 -12.28
N LEU A 39 3.26 -6.29 -12.65
CA LEU A 39 2.90 -7.67 -12.30
C LEU A 39 2.94 -7.93 -10.79
N VAL A 40 3.88 -7.30 -10.06
CA VAL A 40 3.95 -7.43 -8.59
C VAL A 40 2.76 -6.75 -7.92
N MET A 41 2.32 -5.58 -8.41
CA MET A 41 1.21 -4.84 -7.80
C MET A 41 -0.17 -5.31 -8.27
N TYR A 42 -0.27 -5.97 -9.43
CA TYR A 42 -1.52 -6.23 -10.11
C TYR A 42 -2.55 -6.96 -9.23
N ALA A 43 -2.13 -8.03 -8.57
CA ALA A 43 -2.99 -8.79 -7.68
C ALA A 43 -3.54 -7.93 -6.51
N GLY A 44 -2.71 -7.07 -5.94
CA GLY A 44 -3.11 -6.14 -4.88
C GLY A 44 -4.05 -5.04 -5.38
N ALA A 45 -3.78 -4.47 -6.54
CA ALA A 45 -4.59 -3.41 -7.13
C ALA A 45 -6.01 -3.89 -7.42
N VAL A 46 -6.16 -5.03 -8.09
CA VAL A 46 -7.49 -5.56 -8.44
C VAL A 46 -8.27 -6.10 -7.25
N ALA A 47 -7.62 -6.41 -6.14
CA ALA A 47 -8.27 -6.95 -4.95
C ALA A 47 -9.31 -5.97 -4.36
N VAL A 48 -9.02 -4.67 -4.31
CA VAL A 48 -9.92 -3.68 -3.71
C VAL A 48 -11.21 -3.52 -4.52
N PRO A 49 -11.20 -3.31 -5.85
CA PRO A 49 -12.42 -3.32 -6.67
C PRO A 49 -13.23 -4.62 -6.53
N LEU A 50 -12.58 -5.77 -6.46
CA LEU A 50 -13.24 -7.06 -6.26
C LEU A 50 -13.90 -7.14 -4.88
N MET A 51 -13.21 -6.72 -3.81
CA MET A 51 -13.75 -6.71 -2.45
C MET A 51 -14.96 -5.81 -2.32
N ILE A 52 -14.90 -4.59 -2.87
CA ILE A 52 -16.00 -3.62 -2.84
C ILE A 52 -17.16 -4.14 -3.69
N GLY A 53 -16.89 -4.61 -4.91
CA GLY A 53 -17.91 -5.12 -5.82
C GLY A 53 -18.64 -6.34 -5.26
N ASP A 54 -17.93 -7.28 -4.66
CA ASP A 54 -18.49 -8.45 -4.01
C ASP A 54 -19.38 -8.07 -2.81
N ARG A 55 -18.89 -7.22 -1.93
CA ARG A 55 -19.63 -6.81 -0.73
C ARG A 55 -20.88 -5.97 -1.04
N LEU A 56 -20.87 -5.21 -2.12
CA LEU A 56 -22.01 -4.42 -2.58
C LEU A 56 -22.92 -5.20 -3.56
N GLY A 57 -22.61 -6.45 -3.88
CA GLY A 57 -23.40 -7.28 -4.78
C GLY A 57 -23.45 -6.74 -6.21
N LEU A 58 -22.35 -6.12 -6.70
CA LEU A 58 -22.29 -5.55 -8.04
C LEU A 58 -22.23 -6.64 -9.11
N SER A 59 -22.71 -6.31 -10.32
CA SER A 59 -22.56 -7.19 -11.47
C SER A 59 -21.09 -7.33 -11.88
N LYS A 60 -20.75 -8.40 -12.61
CA LYS A 60 -19.38 -8.62 -13.10
C LYS A 60 -18.90 -7.50 -14.01
N GLU A 61 -19.82 -6.93 -14.82
CA GLU A 61 -19.54 -5.82 -15.70
C GLU A 61 -19.18 -4.55 -14.92
N ALA A 62 -19.93 -4.29 -13.83
CA ALA A 62 -19.66 -3.17 -12.93
C ALA A 62 -18.30 -3.34 -12.22
N ILE A 63 -18.00 -4.55 -11.76
CA ILE A 63 -16.69 -4.86 -11.15
C ILE A 63 -15.57 -4.70 -12.17
N ALA A 64 -15.76 -5.16 -13.41
CA ALA A 64 -14.78 -4.98 -14.48
C ALA A 64 -14.54 -3.49 -14.80
N MET A 65 -15.59 -2.66 -14.79
CA MET A 65 -15.43 -1.20 -14.93
C MET A 65 -14.62 -0.61 -13.77
N LEU A 66 -14.88 -1.02 -12.52
CA LEU A 66 -14.11 -0.57 -11.36
C LEU A 66 -12.63 -0.96 -11.48
N ILE A 67 -12.33 -2.19 -11.93
CA ILE A 67 -10.96 -2.67 -12.16
C ILE A 67 -10.25 -1.84 -13.25
N SER A 68 -10.92 -1.61 -14.39
CA SER A 68 -10.39 -0.77 -15.48
C SER A 68 -10.08 0.64 -14.99
N SER A 69 -11.02 1.26 -14.29
CA SER A 69 -10.87 2.60 -13.72
C SER A 69 -9.73 2.65 -12.71
N ASP A 70 -9.61 1.63 -11.89
CA ASP A 70 -8.57 1.56 -10.87
C ASP A 70 -7.17 1.47 -11.47
N LEU A 71 -6.93 0.55 -12.40
CA LEU A 71 -5.65 0.42 -13.09
C LEU A 71 -5.28 1.70 -13.84
N PHE A 72 -6.24 2.32 -14.50
CA PHE A 72 -6.06 3.59 -15.19
C PHE A 72 -5.64 4.71 -14.23
N CYS A 73 -6.32 4.86 -13.10
CA CYS A 73 -6.00 5.85 -12.08
C CYS A 73 -4.65 5.56 -11.41
N CYS A 74 -4.36 4.30 -11.08
CA CYS A 74 -3.05 3.89 -10.56
C CYS A 74 -1.92 4.34 -11.48
N GLY A 75 -2.11 4.20 -12.80
CA GLY A 75 -1.15 4.65 -13.79
C GLY A 75 -0.95 6.17 -13.77
N ILE A 76 -2.03 6.95 -13.83
CA ILE A 76 -1.99 8.42 -13.80
C ILE A 76 -1.30 8.91 -12.51
N VAL A 77 -1.72 8.39 -11.36
CA VAL A 77 -1.20 8.83 -10.05
C VAL A 77 0.28 8.46 -9.91
N THR A 78 0.70 7.28 -10.43
CA THR A 78 2.11 6.89 -10.50
C THR A 78 2.92 7.87 -11.35
N LEU A 79 2.43 8.28 -12.51
CA LEU A 79 3.09 9.29 -13.36
C LEU A 79 3.23 10.62 -12.62
N LEU A 80 2.15 11.10 -11.96
CA LEU A 80 2.18 12.32 -11.17
C LEU A 80 3.23 12.25 -10.04
N GLN A 81 3.33 11.11 -9.38
CA GLN A 81 4.26 10.91 -8.27
C GLN A 81 5.72 10.86 -8.72
N CYS A 82 6.01 10.14 -9.81
CA CYS A 82 7.36 9.93 -10.30
C CYS A 82 7.90 11.09 -11.14
N ILE A 83 7.08 11.70 -12.00
CA ILE A 83 7.46 12.86 -12.83
C ILE A 83 7.50 14.12 -11.97
N GLY A 84 6.44 14.33 -11.19
CA GLY A 84 6.21 15.53 -10.40
C GLY A 84 5.80 16.74 -11.25
N ILE A 85 5.02 17.63 -10.66
CA ILE A 85 4.60 18.90 -11.30
C ILE A 85 5.26 20.06 -10.59
N GLY A 86 6.22 20.70 -11.22
CA GLY A 86 6.92 21.86 -10.69
C GLY A 86 7.50 21.62 -9.29
N ARG A 87 7.27 22.59 -8.39
CA ARG A 87 7.64 22.52 -6.97
C ARG A 87 6.48 22.11 -6.07
N PHE A 88 5.33 21.77 -6.64
CA PHE A 88 4.09 21.60 -5.89
C PHE A 88 3.73 20.15 -5.62
N MET A 89 3.96 19.25 -6.56
CA MET A 89 3.52 17.84 -6.51
C MET A 89 4.62 16.88 -6.94
N GLY A 90 4.59 15.65 -6.38
CA GLY A 90 5.42 14.52 -6.74
C GLY A 90 6.72 14.40 -5.95
N ILE A 91 6.92 13.22 -5.36
CA ILE A 91 8.14 12.88 -4.59
C ILE A 91 9.37 12.67 -5.50
N ARG A 92 9.16 12.33 -6.77
CA ARG A 92 10.19 12.02 -7.77
C ARG A 92 11.13 10.89 -7.36
N LEU A 93 10.55 9.83 -6.81
CA LEU A 93 11.21 8.57 -6.46
C LEU A 93 10.61 7.41 -7.28
N PRO A 94 11.27 6.24 -7.35
CA PRO A 94 10.73 5.04 -7.98
C PRO A 94 9.63 4.41 -7.11
N VAL A 95 8.44 5.00 -7.11
CA VAL A 95 7.28 4.54 -6.35
C VAL A 95 6.10 4.26 -7.27
N ILE A 96 5.40 3.17 -7.03
CA ILE A 96 4.13 2.85 -7.69
C ILE A 96 3.00 3.24 -6.75
N MET A 97 1.96 3.83 -7.33
CA MET A 97 0.73 4.19 -6.61
C MET A 97 -0.35 3.17 -6.89
N SER A 98 -1.08 2.79 -5.87
CA SER A 98 -2.21 1.85 -5.96
C SER A 98 -3.29 2.23 -4.97
N VAL A 99 -4.44 1.58 -5.04
CA VAL A 99 -5.49 1.74 -4.04
C VAL A 99 -5.03 1.27 -2.67
N THR A 100 -5.54 1.93 -1.64
CA THR A 100 -5.24 1.58 -0.25
C THR A 100 -6.20 0.54 0.30
N PHE A 101 -5.66 -0.45 1.02
CA PHE A 101 -6.47 -1.40 1.78
C PHE A 101 -7.07 -0.77 3.05
N ALA A 102 -6.49 0.29 3.57
CA ALA A 102 -6.97 0.97 4.77
C ALA A 102 -8.40 1.52 4.63
N ALA A 103 -8.80 1.91 3.42
CA ALA A 103 -10.11 2.47 3.13
C ALA A 103 -11.20 1.41 2.85
N VAL A 104 -10.85 0.13 2.69
CA VAL A 104 -11.79 -0.93 2.26
C VAL A 104 -12.97 -1.06 3.23
N THR A 105 -12.71 -1.23 4.52
CA THR A 105 -13.78 -1.39 5.52
C THR A 105 -14.69 -0.16 5.61
N PRO A 106 -14.17 1.08 5.70
CA PRO A 106 -14.99 2.28 5.65
C PRO A 106 -15.81 2.41 4.34
N MET A 107 -15.20 2.11 3.19
CA MET A 107 -15.90 2.15 1.90
C MET A 107 -17.05 1.16 1.84
N ILE A 108 -16.86 -0.07 2.34
CA ILE A 108 -17.95 -1.06 2.44
C ILE A 108 -19.08 -0.51 3.32
N ALA A 109 -18.77 0.06 4.49
CA ALA A 109 -19.76 0.62 5.39
C ALA A 109 -20.54 1.77 4.74
N ILE A 110 -19.89 2.65 3.99
CA ILE A 110 -20.53 3.73 3.22
C ILE A 110 -21.39 3.15 2.09
N GLY A 111 -20.86 2.21 1.32
CA GLY A 111 -21.52 1.62 0.16
C GLY A 111 -22.74 0.77 0.50
N MET A 112 -22.79 0.18 1.70
CA MET A 112 -23.94 -0.58 2.19
C MET A 112 -25.11 0.30 2.63
N ASN A 113 -24.94 1.62 2.75
CA ASN A 113 -26.02 2.54 2.99
C ASN A 113 -26.86 2.71 1.71
N PRO A 114 -28.16 2.31 1.69
CA PRO A 114 -29.00 2.34 0.49
C PRO A 114 -29.17 3.74 -0.11
N ASP A 115 -29.10 4.79 0.71
CA ASP A 115 -29.37 6.17 0.28
C ASP A 115 -28.21 6.75 -0.54
N ILE A 116 -26.99 6.29 -0.32
CA ILE A 116 -25.79 6.84 -0.96
C ILE A 116 -25.01 5.81 -1.78
N SER A 117 -25.01 4.54 -1.37
CA SER A 117 -24.44 3.40 -2.07
C SER A 117 -22.98 3.65 -2.61
N LEU A 118 -22.65 3.12 -3.76
CA LEU A 118 -21.35 3.29 -4.43
C LEU A 118 -21.03 4.76 -4.74
N LEU A 119 -22.06 5.56 -5.06
CA LEU A 119 -21.89 7.00 -5.36
C LEU A 119 -21.45 7.81 -4.14
N GLY A 120 -21.84 7.39 -2.94
CA GLY A 120 -21.36 7.95 -1.68
C GLY A 120 -19.87 7.68 -1.45
N ILE A 121 -19.38 6.50 -1.84
CA ILE A 121 -17.94 6.18 -1.79
C ILE A 121 -17.16 7.15 -2.67
N PHE A 122 -17.60 7.37 -3.91
CA PHE A 122 -16.92 8.28 -4.83
C PHE A 122 -16.95 9.72 -4.35
N GLY A 123 -18.10 10.20 -3.86
CA GLY A 123 -18.23 11.55 -3.30
C GLY A 123 -17.33 11.77 -2.09
N ALA A 124 -17.32 10.82 -1.16
CA ALA A 124 -16.45 10.85 0.01
C ALA A 124 -14.97 10.82 -0.38
N THR A 125 -14.60 10.01 -1.38
CA THR A 125 -13.23 9.89 -1.89
C THR A 125 -12.76 11.21 -2.50
N ILE A 126 -13.57 11.86 -3.35
CA ILE A 126 -13.23 13.15 -3.96
C ILE A 126 -13.05 14.23 -2.89
N ALA A 127 -14.03 14.39 -2.01
CA ALA A 127 -14.02 15.44 -1.00
C ALA A 127 -12.88 15.22 0.02
N ALA A 128 -12.69 14.00 0.51
CA ALA A 128 -11.61 13.67 1.42
C ALA A 128 -10.23 13.84 0.77
N GLY A 129 -10.07 13.49 -0.51
CA GLY A 129 -8.85 13.74 -1.28
C GLY A 129 -8.53 15.23 -1.38
N PHE A 130 -9.53 16.07 -1.61
CA PHE A 130 -9.36 17.53 -1.61
C PHE A 130 -8.93 18.06 -0.24
N ILE A 131 -9.66 17.67 0.81
CA ILE A 131 -9.35 18.10 2.19
C ILE A 131 -7.94 17.68 2.59
N THR A 132 -7.55 16.43 2.34
CA THR A 132 -6.23 15.92 2.72
C THR A 132 -5.10 16.53 1.90
N THR A 133 -5.34 16.89 0.63
CA THR A 133 -4.37 17.65 -0.17
C THR A 133 -4.06 19.01 0.48
N LEU A 134 -5.07 19.69 1.00
CA LEU A 134 -4.90 20.95 1.73
C LEU A 134 -4.22 20.74 3.09
N LEU A 135 -4.50 19.60 3.75
CA LEU A 135 -3.92 19.25 5.05
C LEU A 135 -2.49 18.71 4.94
N ALA A 136 -1.99 18.34 3.75
CA ALA A 136 -0.66 17.75 3.57
C ALA A 136 0.48 18.53 4.26
N PRO A 137 0.55 19.87 4.24
CA PRO A 137 1.57 20.60 4.99
C PRO A 137 1.43 20.47 6.53
N LEU A 138 0.23 20.18 7.02
CA LEU A 138 -0.04 20.03 8.46
C LEU A 138 0.33 18.64 8.97
N ILE A 139 0.37 17.62 8.10
CA ILE A 139 0.64 16.22 8.46
C ILE A 139 1.99 16.09 9.18
N GLY A 140 3.01 16.86 8.78
CA GLY A 140 4.28 16.91 9.50
C GLY A 140 4.15 17.26 11.00
N ARG A 141 3.11 18.03 11.37
CA ARG A 141 2.82 18.36 12.79
C ARG A 141 2.08 17.24 13.51
N LEU A 142 1.36 16.39 12.78
CA LEU A 142 0.66 15.23 13.35
C LEU A 142 1.58 14.00 13.50
N MET A 143 2.75 14.01 12.85
CA MET A 143 3.71 12.91 12.88
C MET A 143 4.08 12.44 14.32
N PRO A 144 4.27 13.33 15.32
CA PRO A 144 4.56 12.89 16.70
C PRO A 144 3.46 12.05 17.34
N LEU A 145 2.22 12.12 16.85
CA LEU A 145 1.10 11.29 17.33
C LEU A 145 1.16 9.85 16.79
N PHE A 146 1.98 9.61 15.76
CA PHE A 146 2.11 8.33 15.07
C PHE A 146 3.54 7.75 15.17
N PRO A 147 4.06 7.52 16.38
CA PRO A 147 5.33 6.81 16.54
C PRO A 147 5.21 5.38 15.97
N PRO A 148 6.33 4.67 15.77
CA PRO A 148 6.32 3.30 15.22
C PRO A 148 5.34 2.34 15.92
N LEU A 149 5.13 2.51 17.23
CA LEU A 149 4.16 1.73 17.99
C LEU A 149 2.73 1.92 17.47
N VAL A 150 2.28 3.17 17.34
CA VAL A 150 0.94 3.50 16.82
C VAL A 150 0.80 3.06 15.37
N THR A 151 1.78 3.39 14.52
CA THR A 151 1.80 2.97 13.11
C THR A 151 1.75 1.44 12.97
N GLY A 152 2.49 0.71 13.80
CA GLY A 152 2.46 -0.75 13.81
C GLY A 152 1.09 -1.31 14.19
N VAL A 153 0.41 -0.72 15.20
CA VAL A 153 -0.97 -1.09 15.57
C VAL A 153 -1.93 -0.87 14.41
N VAL A 154 -1.84 0.29 13.75
CA VAL A 154 -2.70 0.64 12.62
C VAL A 154 -2.56 -0.38 11.49
N ILE A 155 -1.33 -0.64 11.04
CA ILE A 155 -1.07 -1.58 9.93
C ILE A 155 -1.48 -3.01 10.31
N THR A 156 -1.24 -3.42 11.55
CA THR A 156 -1.70 -4.72 12.07
C THR A 156 -3.23 -4.81 12.03
N SER A 157 -3.93 -3.75 12.46
CA SER A 157 -5.40 -3.69 12.43
C SER A 157 -5.95 -3.71 11.00
N ILE A 158 -5.29 -3.04 10.03
CA ILE A 158 -5.64 -3.13 8.61
C ILE A 158 -5.56 -4.60 8.16
N GLY A 159 -4.43 -5.25 8.39
CA GLY A 159 -4.24 -6.66 8.02
C GLY A 159 -5.29 -7.59 8.63
N LEU A 160 -5.59 -7.44 9.92
CA LEU A 160 -6.62 -8.21 10.62
C LEU A 160 -8.03 -7.99 10.04
N SER A 161 -8.36 -6.76 9.68
CA SER A 161 -9.69 -6.43 9.13
C SER A 161 -9.90 -7.02 7.73
N ILE A 162 -8.88 -7.02 6.89
CA ILE A 162 -9.00 -7.49 5.50
C ILE A 162 -8.79 -9.01 5.37
N ILE A 163 -8.09 -9.66 6.31
CA ILE A 163 -7.85 -11.12 6.25
C ILE A 163 -9.16 -11.90 6.33
N GLN A 164 -10.18 -11.36 7.02
CA GLN A 164 -11.52 -11.94 7.08
C GLN A 164 -12.14 -12.08 5.69
N VAL A 165 -11.92 -11.09 4.81
CA VAL A 165 -12.41 -11.15 3.43
C VAL A 165 -11.72 -12.30 2.67
N GLY A 166 -10.41 -12.48 2.87
CA GLY A 166 -9.66 -13.60 2.29
C GLY A 166 -10.19 -14.96 2.74
N ILE A 167 -10.55 -15.10 4.02
CA ILE A 167 -11.15 -16.31 4.59
C ILE A 167 -12.53 -16.57 3.97
N ASP A 168 -13.38 -15.55 3.90
CA ASP A 168 -14.70 -15.66 3.29
C ASP A 168 -14.62 -16.06 1.81
N TRP A 169 -13.68 -15.48 1.08
CA TRP A 169 -13.43 -15.82 -0.32
C TRP A 169 -12.93 -17.25 -0.47
N ALA A 170 -12.04 -17.74 0.41
CA ALA A 170 -11.55 -19.11 0.38
C ALA A 170 -12.68 -20.14 0.48
N ALA A 171 -13.74 -19.79 1.20
CA ALA A 171 -14.94 -20.61 1.34
C ALA A 171 -15.95 -20.42 0.19
N GLY A 172 -15.67 -19.55 -0.80
CA GLY A 172 -16.55 -19.30 -1.94
C GLY A 172 -17.34 -17.99 -1.86
N GLY A 173 -17.11 -17.14 -0.85
CA GLY A 173 -17.74 -15.82 -0.65
C GLY A 173 -19.02 -15.86 0.19
N LYS A 174 -19.20 -14.80 1.00
CA LYS A 174 -20.42 -14.66 1.82
C LYS A 174 -21.67 -14.58 0.93
N GLY A 175 -22.72 -15.32 1.33
CA GLY A 175 -23.98 -15.38 0.59
C GLY A 175 -24.03 -16.43 -0.50
N ASN A 176 -22.92 -17.09 -0.80
CA ASN A 176 -22.94 -18.25 -1.71
C ASN A 176 -23.63 -19.44 -1.04
N PRO A 177 -24.65 -20.06 -1.69
CA PRO A 177 -25.30 -21.26 -1.15
C PRO A 177 -24.35 -22.43 -0.91
N GLN A 178 -23.25 -22.46 -1.62
CA GLN A 178 -22.19 -23.48 -1.50
C GLN A 178 -21.01 -23.02 -0.63
N TYR A 179 -21.20 -22.05 0.23
CA TYR A 179 -20.15 -21.58 1.15
C TYR A 179 -19.57 -22.74 1.96
N GLY A 180 -18.24 -22.89 1.95
CA GLY A 180 -17.54 -23.97 2.62
C GLY A 180 -17.49 -25.30 1.84
N ASN A 181 -17.89 -25.30 0.55
CA ASN A 181 -17.76 -26.46 -0.31
C ASN A 181 -16.32 -27.01 -0.31
N PRO A 182 -16.10 -28.33 -0.08
CA PRO A 182 -14.77 -28.94 -0.07
C PRO A 182 -13.95 -28.67 -1.35
N VAL A 183 -14.61 -28.57 -2.52
CA VAL A 183 -13.93 -28.24 -3.79
C VAL A 183 -13.34 -26.83 -3.73
N TYR A 184 -14.11 -25.84 -3.23
CA TYR A 184 -13.64 -24.45 -3.10
C TYR A 184 -12.48 -24.35 -2.13
N LEU A 185 -12.60 -24.98 -0.96
CA LEU A 185 -11.52 -25.04 0.03
C LEU A 185 -10.30 -25.75 -0.53
N GLY A 186 -10.48 -26.86 -1.29
CA GLY A 186 -9.42 -27.60 -1.94
C GLY A 186 -8.64 -26.76 -2.95
N ILE A 187 -9.34 -26.01 -3.83
CA ILE A 187 -8.71 -25.13 -4.81
C ILE A 187 -7.99 -23.98 -4.10
N SER A 188 -8.63 -23.36 -3.11
CA SER A 188 -8.03 -22.28 -2.32
C SER A 188 -6.74 -22.73 -1.63
N PHE A 189 -6.75 -23.92 -1.03
CA PHE A 189 -5.57 -24.53 -0.42
C PHE A 189 -4.49 -24.88 -1.46
N ALA A 190 -4.86 -25.39 -2.63
CA ALA A 190 -3.93 -25.68 -3.71
C ALA A 190 -3.22 -24.39 -4.20
N VAL A 191 -3.97 -23.28 -4.36
CA VAL A 191 -3.40 -21.96 -4.68
C VAL A 191 -2.42 -21.51 -3.61
N LEU A 192 -2.78 -21.62 -2.34
CA LEU A 192 -1.90 -21.25 -1.21
C LEU A 192 -0.61 -22.07 -1.25
N ILE A 193 -0.69 -23.39 -1.38
CA ILE A 193 0.48 -24.26 -1.46
C ILE A 193 1.34 -23.91 -2.68
N PHE A 194 0.73 -23.67 -3.84
CA PHE A 194 1.45 -23.29 -5.05
C PHE A 194 2.24 -21.99 -4.85
N ILE A 195 1.63 -20.95 -4.24
CA ILE A 195 2.31 -19.70 -3.91
C ILE A 195 3.50 -19.97 -2.97
N LEU A 196 3.33 -20.80 -1.93
CA LEU A 196 4.42 -21.14 -1.00
C LEU A 196 5.55 -21.90 -1.70
N LEU A 197 5.26 -22.81 -2.61
CA LEU A 197 6.27 -23.53 -3.40
C LEU A 197 7.05 -22.57 -4.29
N ILE A 198 6.37 -21.69 -5.02
CA ILE A 198 7.05 -20.63 -5.82
C ILE A 198 7.91 -19.75 -4.91
N THR A 199 7.38 -19.28 -3.79
CA THR A 199 8.14 -18.43 -2.86
C THR A 199 9.37 -19.14 -2.29
N ARG A 200 9.29 -20.46 -2.07
CA ARG A 200 10.40 -21.25 -1.50
C ARG A 200 11.48 -21.61 -2.53
N TYR A 201 11.08 -21.99 -3.73
CA TYR A 201 11.99 -22.60 -4.72
C TYR A 201 12.36 -21.66 -5.86
N ALA A 202 11.49 -20.73 -6.24
CA ALA A 202 11.81 -19.76 -7.28
C ALA A 202 12.76 -18.67 -6.74
N LYS A 203 13.58 -18.13 -7.63
CA LYS A 203 14.55 -17.08 -7.32
C LYS A 203 14.26 -15.81 -8.13
N GLY A 204 14.67 -14.68 -7.59
CA GLY A 204 14.57 -13.39 -8.28
C GLY A 204 13.12 -13.00 -8.56
N PHE A 205 12.84 -12.59 -9.79
CA PHE A 205 11.55 -12.06 -10.20
C PHE A 205 10.37 -13.03 -9.97
N MET A 206 10.54 -14.31 -10.25
CA MET A 206 9.46 -15.31 -10.11
C MET A 206 8.93 -15.40 -8.68
N SER A 207 9.78 -15.24 -7.67
CA SER A 207 9.35 -15.20 -6.27
C SER A 207 8.50 -13.96 -5.97
N ASN A 208 8.80 -12.81 -6.60
CA ASN A 208 8.07 -11.56 -6.38
C ASN A 208 6.66 -11.56 -7.00
N VAL A 209 6.44 -12.35 -8.07
CA VAL A 209 5.13 -12.50 -8.72
C VAL A 209 4.40 -13.78 -8.29
N ALA A 210 4.83 -14.45 -7.23
CA ALA A 210 4.29 -15.73 -6.78
C ALA A 210 2.77 -15.70 -6.58
N VAL A 211 2.23 -14.60 -6.02
CA VAL A 211 0.79 -14.44 -5.80
C VAL A 211 0.02 -14.40 -7.11
N LEU A 212 0.51 -13.62 -8.10
CA LEU A 212 -0.10 -13.55 -9.42
C LEU A 212 -0.08 -14.92 -10.11
N LEU A 213 1.05 -15.64 -10.05
CA LEU A 213 1.16 -17.00 -10.60
C LEU A 213 0.20 -17.97 -9.90
N GLY A 214 0.00 -17.82 -8.59
CA GLY A 214 -0.98 -18.58 -7.82
C GLY A 214 -2.41 -18.32 -8.28
N ILE A 215 -2.77 -17.08 -8.57
CA ILE A 215 -4.08 -16.74 -9.12
C ILE A 215 -4.26 -17.36 -10.51
N VAL A 216 -3.27 -17.25 -11.39
CA VAL A 216 -3.30 -17.87 -12.72
C VAL A 216 -3.45 -19.38 -12.62
N PHE A 217 -2.66 -20.02 -11.75
CA PHE A 217 -2.77 -21.46 -11.49
C PHE A 217 -4.17 -21.87 -11.01
N GLY A 218 -4.70 -21.16 -10.00
CA GLY A 218 -6.03 -21.42 -9.46
C GLY A 218 -7.15 -21.18 -10.49
N PHE A 219 -7.00 -20.15 -11.34
CA PHE A 219 -7.92 -19.89 -12.44
C PHE A 219 -7.93 -21.05 -13.45
N LEU A 220 -6.77 -21.50 -13.88
CA LEU A 220 -6.65 -22.64 -14.82
C LEU A 220 -7.22 -23.92 -14.21
N LEU A 221 -6.94 -24.19 -12.94
CA LEU A 221 -7.48 -25.34 -12.22
C LEU A 221 -9.02 -25.27 -12.15
N SER A 222 -9.57 -24.11 -11.80
CA SER A 222 -11.02 -23.89 -11.75
C SER A 222 -11.68 -23.99 -13.13
N TRP A 223 -11.00 -23.52 -14.17
CA TRP A 223 -11.47 -23.64 -15.55
C TRP A 223 -11.53 -25.11 -15.99
N MET A 224 -10.52 -25.93 -15.65
CA MET A 224 -10.52 -27.37 -15.93
C MET A 224 -11.66 -28.09 -15.18
N MET A 225 -12.09 -27.58 -14.04
CA MET A 225 -13.21 -28.13 -13.24
C MET A 225 -14.59 -27.54 -13.63
N ASN A 226 -14.67 -26.72 -14.69
CA ASN A 226 -15.88 -26.02 -15.15
C ASN A 226 -16.51 -25.08 -14.10
N GLU A 227 -15.72 -24.56 -13.16
CA GLU A 227 -16.15 -23.63 -12.12
C GLU A 227 -15.95 -22.14 -12.53
N VAL A 228 -15.50 -21.88 -13.77
CA VAL A 228 -15.26 -20.51 -14.28
C VAL A 228 -16.36 -20.12 -15.26
N ASN A 229 -17.00 -18.99 -14.99
CA ASN A 229 -17.97 -18.39 -15.90
C ASN A 229 -17.33 -17.24 -16.68
N LEU A 230 -17.07 -17.46 -17.97
CA LEU A 230 -16.52 -16.47 -18.91
C LEU A 230 -17.59 -15.70 -19.69
N SER A 231 -18.85 -15.73 -19.23
CA SER A 231 -19.91 -14.92 -19.86
C SER A 231 -19.49 -13.44 -19.85
N GLY A 232 -19.74 -12.75 -20.98
CA GLY A 232 -19.35 -11.37 -21.16
C GLY A 232 -17.92 -11.13 -21.68
N LEU A 233 -17.03 -12.14 -21.65
CA LEU A 233 -15.67 -11.99 -22.18
C LEU A 233 -15.67 -11.81 -23.71
N HIS A 234 -16.59 -12.50 -24.39
CA HIS A 234 -16.73 -12.39 -25.86
C HIS A 234 -17.21 -10.98 -26.26
N ASP A 235 -18.16 -10.44 -25.51
CA ASP A 235 -18.83 -9.16 -25.80
C ASP A 235 -17.99 -7.95 -25.36
N ALA A 236 -17.03 -8.15 -24.46
CA ALA A 236 -16.14 -7.08 -24.02
C ALA A 236 -15.26 -6.56 -25.17
N SER A 237 -15.14 -5.26 -25.28
CA SER A 237 -14.27 -4.61 -26.26
C SER A 237 -12.79 -4.80 -25.94
N TRP A 238 -11.94 -4.81 -26.95
CA TRP A 238 -10.49 -4.82 -26.77
C TRP A 238 -9.95 -3.49 -26.26
N PHE A 239 -10.64 -2.39 -26.55
CA PHE A 239 -10.22 -1.07 -26.17
C PHE A 239 -11.42 -0.22 -25.81
N ALA A 240 -11.34 0.46 -24.67
CA ALA A 240 -12.30 1.48 -24.26
C ALA A 240 -11.59 2.58 -23.46
N ILE A 241 -12.07 3.79 -23.62
CA ILE A 241 -11.58 4.93 -22.85
C ILE A 241 -12.31 4.92 -21.49
N VAL A 242 -11.55 5.01 -20.41
CA VAL A 242 -12.10 5.18 -19.07
C VAL A 242 -12.69 6.58 -18.96
N THR A 243 -14.00 6.66 -18.72
CA THR A 243 -14.71 7.93 -18.63
C THR A 243 -14.99 8.30 -17.17
N PRO A 244 -14.89 9.58 -16.80
CA PRO A 244 -15.23 10.01 -15.45
C PRO A 244 -16.72 9.82 -15.16
N MET A 245 -17.08 9.59 -13.90
CA MET A 245 -18.46 9.52 -13.39
C MET A 245 -19.35 8.52 -14.12
N SER A 246 -18.78 7.39 -14.62
CA SER A 246 -19.50 6.39 -15.42
C SER A 246 -20.64 5.69 -14.66
N PHE A 247 -20.57 5.65 -13.34
CA PHE A 247 -21.63 5.09 -12.46
C PHE A 247 -22.68 6.12 -12.08
N GLY A 248 -22.51 7.39 -12.42
CA GLY A 248 -23.39 8.49 -12.07
C GLY A 248 -22.71 9.60 -11.29
N MET A 249 -23.46 10.61 -10.91
CA MET A 249 -22.94 11.76 -10.16
C MET A 249 -22.62 11.37 -8.71
N PRO A 250 -21.43 11.70 -8.19
CA PRO A 250 -21.04 11.40 -6.83
C PRO A 250 -21.98 12.07 -5.80
N ILE A 251 -22.27 11.35 -4.71
CA ILE A 251 -23.07 11.86 -3.59
C ILE A 251 -22.14 12.29 -2.47
N PHE A 252 -22.25 13.54 -2.04
CA PHE A 252 -21.40 14.13 -1.01
C PHE A 252 -22.12 14.09 0.35
N ASP A 253 -21.96 12.98 1.08
CA ASP A 253 -22.47 12.84 2.44
C ASP A 253 -21.46 13.29 3.48
N PRO A 254 -21.79 14.23 4.38
CA PRO A 254 -20.84 14.79 5.34
C PRO A 254 -20.19 13.76 6.27
N VAL A 255 -20.96 12.73 6.70
CA VAL A 255 -20.45 11.69 7.61
C VAL A 255 -19.44 10.79 6.88
N SER A 256 -19.76 10.42 5.65
CA SER A 256 -18.88 9.63 4.78
C SER A 256 -17.59 10.39 4.44
N ILE A 257 -17.68 11.70 4.17
CA ILE A 257 -16.55 12.58 3.92
C ILE A 257 -15.64 12.65 5.15
N LEU A 258 -16.20 12.86 6.33
CA LEU A 258 -15.45 12.93 7.57
C LEU A 258 -14.73 11.60 7.86
N THR A 259 -15.44 10.47 7.72
CA THR A 259 -14.89 9.13 7.91
C THR A 259 -13.73 8.88 6.94
N MET A 260 -13.93 9.15 5.65
CA MET A 260 -12.89 8.96 4.62
C MET A 260 -11.69 9.89 4.83
N THR A 261 -11.93 11.16 5.23
CA THR A 261 -10.86 12.10 5.55
C THR A 261 -10.00 11.60 6.71
N ALA A 262 -10.60 11.07 7.76
CA ALA A 262 -9.88 10.52 8.89
C ALA A 262 -9.02 9.30 8.48
N VAL A 263 -9.56 8.41 7.64
CA VAL A 263 -8.80 7.28 7.06
C VAL A 263 -7.63 7.77 6.22
N LEU A 264 -7.82 8.77 5.37
CA LEU A 264 -6.76 9.30 4.50
C LEU A 264 -5.64 9.98 5.30
N ILE A 265 -5.91 10.57 6.45
CA ILE A 265 -4.86 11.07 7.35
C ILE A 265 -3.96 9.93 7.80
N ILE A 266 -4.53 8.77 8.12
CA ILE A 266 -3.77 7.56 8.47
C ILE A 266 -2.94 7.07 7.27
N VAL A 267 -3.56 7.02 6.09
CA VAL A 267 -2.90 6.63 4.84
C VAL A 267 -1.71 7.55 4.53
N PHE A 268 -1.83 8.85 4.76
CA PHE A 268 -0.74 9.81 4.58
C PHE A 268 0.46 9.51 5.48
N ILE A 269 0.23 9.05 6.70
CA ILE A 269 1.30 8.66 7.61
C ILE A 269 1.98 7.38 7.13
N GLU A 270 1.20 6.42 6.62
CA GLU A 270 1.73 5.21 5.98
C GLU A 270 2.59 5.57 4.77
N SER A 271 2.08 6.41 3.84
CA SER A 271 2.82 6.89 2.67
C SER A 271 4.12 7.61 3.05
N MET A 272 4.10 8.43 4.07
CA MET A 272 5.30 9.10 4.57
C MET A 272 6.36 8.09 5.02
N GLY A 273 5.97 7.04 5.73
CA GLY A 273 6.85 5.94 6.12
C GLY A 273 7.47 5.26 4.89
N MET A 274 6.66 5.03 3.85
CA MET A 274 7.14 4.44 2.58
C MET A 274 8.10 5.35 1.84
N PHE A 275 7.84 6.66 1.79
CA PHE A 275 8.76 7.62 1.15
C PHE A 275 10.10 7.68 1.86
N LEU A 276 10.11 7.71 3.20
CA LEU A 276 11.35 7.70 3.99
C LEU A 276 12.13 6.41 3.76
N ALA A 277 11.46 5.25 3.80
CA ALA A 277 12.10 3.96 3.53
C ALA A 277 12.68 3.91 2.11
N LEU A 278 11.93 4.40 1.12
CA LEU A 278 12.40 4.45 -0.27
C LEU A 278 13.59 5.41 -0.44
N GLY A 279 13.54 6.58 0.22
CA GLY A 279 14.66 7.52 0.27
C GLY A 279 15.95 6.87 0.79
N GLU A 280 15.84 6.07 1.87
CA GLU A 280 16.99 5.30 2.41
C GLU A 280 17.50 4.25 1.41
N ILE A 281 16.59 3.51 0.75
CA ILE A 281 16.94 2.47 -0.22
C ILE A 281 17.71 3.06 -1.41
N VAL A 282 17.25 4.20 -1.95
CA VAL A 282 17.88 4.84 -3.11
C VAL A 282 19.02 5.80 -2.73
N GLY A 283 19.31 5.96 -1.43
CA GLY A 283 20.38 6.83 -0.93
C GLY A 283 20.08 8.35 -1.03
N ARG A 284 18.82 8.74 -1.21
CA ARG A 284 18.39 10.14 -1.35
C ARG A 284 17.79 10.66 -0.05
N LYS A 285 18.41 11.71 0.52
CA LYS A 285 17.84 12.40 1.69
C LYS A 285 16.61 13.21 1.27
N LEU A 286 15.48 12.94 1.93
CA LEU A 286 14.23 13.65 1.68
C LEU A 286 14.06 14.80 2.66
N SER A 287 13.71 15.96 2.14
CA SER A 287 13.29 17.10 2.95
C SER A 287 11.79 17.01 3.30
N SER A 288 11.36 17.72 4.34
CA SER A 288 9.93 17.84 4.66
C SER A 288 9.11 18.36 3.47
N HIS A 289 9.71 19.23 2.64
CA HIS A 289 9.06 19.73 1.44
C HIS A 289 8.85 18.64 0.39
N ASP A 290 9.80 17.72 0.22
CA ASP A 290 9.66 16.59 -0.72
C ASP A 290 8.53 15.66 -0.26
N ILE A 291 8.46 15.36 1.03
CA ILE A 291 7.39 14.54 1.61
C ILE A 291 6.01 15.20 1.39
N ILE A 292 5.88 16.50 1.68
CA ILE A 292 4.62 17.23 1.45
C ILE A 292 4.20 17.16 -0.02
N ARG A 293 5.15 17.27 -0.96
CA ARG A 293 4.88 17.14 -2.39
C ARG A 293 4.37 15.75 -2.75
N GLY A 294 4.93 14.70 -2.15
CA GLY A 294 4.46 13.33 -2.31
C GLY A 294 3.04 13.14 -1.77
N LEU A 295 2.77 13.59 -0.54
CA LEU A 295 1.46 13.48 0.09
C LEU A 295 0.36 14.26 -0.66
N ARG A 296 0.69 15.38 -1.29
CA ARG A 296 -0.26 16.08 -2.16
C ARG A 296 -0.69 15.24 -3.35
N VAL A 297 0.20 14.40 -3.89
CA VAL A 297 -0.17 13.47 -4.97
C VAL A 297 -1.09 12.37 -4.46
N ASP A 298 -0.91 11.88 -3.25
CA ASP A 298 -1.84 10.90 -2.65
C ASP A 298 -3.25 11.51 -2.54
N GLY A 299 -3.37 12.76 -2.09
CA GLY A 299 -4.66 13.45 -2.02
C GLY A 299 -5.27 13.74 -3.41
N VAL A 300 -4.51 14.31 -4.33
CA VAL A 300 -4.97 14.57 -5.71
C VAL A 300 -5.25 13.26 -6.44
N GLY A 301 -4.42 12.23 -6.26
CA GLY A 301 -4.65 10.90 -6.81
C GLY A 301 -5.96 10.29 -6.31
N THR A 302 -6.28 10.50 -5.03
CA THR A 302 -7.56 10.10 -4.43
C THR A 302 -8.72 10.86 -5.07
N MET A 303 -8.58 12.17 -5.34
CA MET A 303 -9.61 12.94 -6.09
C MET A 303 -9.81 12.39 -7.50
N ILE A 304 -8.71 12.11 -8.22
CA ILE A 304 -8.74 11.49 -9.55
C ILE A 304 -9.44 10.13 -9.46
N GLY A 305 -9.08 9.30 -8.47
CA GLY A 305 -9.71 8.01 -8.22
C GLY A 305 -11.22 8.13 -8.09
N GLY A 306 -11.72 8.95 -7.18
CA GLY A 306 -13.16 9.16 -7.01
C GLY A 306 -13.86 9.71 -8.27
N THR A 307 -13.20 10.58 -9.03
CA THR A 307 -13.74 11.13 -10.28
C THR A 307 -13.86 10.08 -11.38
N PHE A 308 -12.89 9.19 -11.50
CA PHE A 308 -12.87 8.11 -12.49
C PHE A 308 -13.44 6.78 -11.96
N ASN A 309 -14.25 6.81 -10.91
CA ASN A 309 -14.89 5.64 -10.34
C ASN A 309 -13.90 4.58 -9.82
N SER A 310 -12.84 5.03 -9.22
CA SER A 310 -11.88 4.26 -8.45
C SER A 310 -11.87 4.71 -6.97
N PHE A 311 -10.87 4.33 -6.24
CA PHE A 311 -10.80 4.41 -4.79
C PHE A 311 -9.60 5.26 -4.33
N PRO A 312 -9.41 5.51 -3.02
CA PRO A 312 -8.27 6.25 -2.53
C PRO A 312 -6.91 5.61 -2.88
N HIS A 313 -5.97 6.42 -3.34
CA HIS A 313 -4.65 5.97 -3.78
C HIS A 313 -3.55 6.30 -2.77
N THR A 314 -2.58 5.41 -2.67
CA THR A 314 -1.41 5.52 -1.80
C THR A 314 -0.18 4.86 -2.43
N SER A 315 1.00 5.06 -1.84
CA SER A 315 2.22 4.35 -2.24
C SER A 315 2.12 2.85 -1.92
N PHE A 316 2.45 1.99 -2.89
CA PHE A 316 2.31 0.54 -2.76
C PHE A 316 3.57 -0.08 -2.16
N SER A 317 3.46 -0.61 -0.94
CA SER A 317 4.59 -1.07 -0.12
C SER A 317 5.37 -2.24 -0.73
N GLN A 318 4.71 -3.15 -1.44
CA GLN A 318 5.36 -4.29 -2.07
C GLN A 318 6.33 -3.85 -3.17
N ASN A 319 6.02 -2.77 -3.90
CA ASN A 319 6.90 -2.22 -4.91
C ASN A 319 8.12 -1.51 -4.31
N VAL A 320 8.00 -0.93 -3.10
CA VAL A 320 9.15 -0.43 -2.34
C VAL A 320 10.11 -1.58 -2.01
N GLY A 321 9.55 -2.72 -1.59
CA GLY A 321 10.31 -3.97 -1.40
C GLY A 321 11.02 -4.43 -2.67
N LEU A 322 10.34 -4.35 -3.83
CA LEU A 322 10.93 -4.72 -5.12
C LEU A 322 12.15 -3.85 -5.49
N VAL A 323 12.07 -2.53 -5.30
CA VAL A 323 13.21 -1.61 -5.50
C VAL A 323 14.40 -2.02 -4.63
N SER A 324 14.16 -2.40 -3.37
CA SER A 324 15.19 -2.87 -2.45
C SER A 324 15.89 -4.15 -2.94
N VAL A 325 15.11 -5.12 -3.44
CA VAL A 325 15.63 -6.43 -3.89
C VAL A 325 16.34 -6.33 -5.24
N THR A 326 15.76 -5.59 -6.20
CA THR A 326 16.31 -5.46 -7.55
C THR A 326 17.46 -4.47 -7.65
N ARG A 327 17.57 -3.56 -6.68
CA ARG A 327 18.50 -2.42 -6.68
C ARG A 327 18.38 -1.53 -7.92
N VAL A 328 17.18 -1.50 -8.51
CA VAL A 328 16.86 -0.62 -9.63
C VAL A 328 16.26 0.65 -9.06
N HIS A 329 17.05 1.71 -8.97
CA HIS A 329 16.69 2.96 -8.31
C HIS A 329 16.04 3.98 -9.24
N SER A 330 16.01 3.73 -10.55
CA SER A 330 15.50 4.68 -11.55
C SER A 330 13.98 4.88 -11.46
N ARG A 331 13.55 6.12 -11.24
CA ARG A 331 12.11 6.49 -11.26
C ARG A 331 11.47 6.33 -12.64
N TRP A 332 12.27 6.30 -13.70
CA TRP A 332 11.78 6.10 -15.07
C TRP A 332 11.20 4.70 -15.29
N VAL A 333 11.62 3.72 -14.50
CA VAL A 333 10.99 2.38 -14.48
C VAL A 333 9.55 2.48 -13.99
N CYS A 334 9.29 3.22 -12.90
CA CYS A 334 7.93 3.40 -12.40
C CYS A 334 7.09 4.30 -13.32
N ILE A 335 7.71 5.25 -14.04
CA ILE A 335 7.04 6.01 -15.10
C ILE A 335 6.58 5.07 -16.24
N SER A 336 7.45 4.15 -16.68
CA SER A 336 7.08 3.10 -17.65
C SER A 336 5.92 2.22 -17.11
N SER A 337 5.97 1.84 -15.82
CA SER A 337 4.88 1.10 -15.16
C SER A 337 3.57 1.87 -15.20
N GLY A 338 3.60 3.18 -14.93
CA GLY A 338 2.41 4.03 -14.98
C GLY A 338 1.77 4.06 -16.37
N ILE A 339 2.57 4.13 -17.44
CA ILE A 339 2.08 4.05 -18.83
C ILE A 339 1.46 2.67 -19.10
N ILE A 340 2.11 1.58 -18.68
CA ILE A 340 1.58 0.21 -18.86
C ILE A 340 0.25 0.05 -18.11
N LEU A 341 0.12 0.58 -16.89
CA LEU A 341 -1.12 0.53 -16.10
C LEU A 341 -2.27 1.29 -16.79
N ILE A 342 -2.01 2.47 -17.35
CA ILE A 342 -3.00 3.21 -18.13
C ILE A 342 -3.49 2.35 -19.30
N LEU A 343 -2.56 1.76 -20.05
CA LEU A 343 -2.91 0.88 -21.17
C LEU A 343 -3.73 -0.33 -20.71
N PHE A 344 -3.38 -0.96 -19.59
CA PHE A 344 -4.13 -2.10 -19.03
C PHE A 344 -5.54 -1.69 -18.59
N GLY A 345 -5.70 -0.51 -17.97
CA GLY A 345 -7.01 0.03 -17.61
C GLY A 345 -7.90 0.31 -18.83
N MET A 346 -7.31 0.53 -20.02
CA MET A 346 -8.03 0.76 -21.29
C MET A 346 -8.36 -0.54 -22.05
N VAL A 347 -8.11 -1.72 -21.47
CA VAL A 347 -8.41 -3.03 -22.09
C VAL A 347 -9.52 -3.75 -21.29
N PRO A 348 -10.82 -3.50 -21.57
CA PRO A 348 -11.93 -4.09 -20.81
C PRO A 348 -11.92 -5.62 -20.77
N LYS A 349 -11.45 -6.29 -21.82
CA LYS A 349 -11.31 -7.75 -21.82
C LYS A 349 -10.45 -8.27 -20.67
N MET A 350 -9.37 -7.59 -20.34
CA MET A 350 -8.53 -7.96 -19.20
C MET A 350 -9.29 -7.79 -17.89
N ALA A 351 -10.04 -6.70 -17.75
CA ALA A 351 -10.82 -6.45 -16.53
C ALA A 351 -11.96 -7.48 -16.36
N VAL A 352 -12.67 -7.83 -17.43
CA VAL A 352 -13.71 -8.89 -17.42
C VAL A 352 -13.09 -10.26 -17.09
N LEU A 353 -11.92 -10.58 -17.64
CA LEU A 353 -11.22 -11.82 -17.32
C LEU A 353 -10.89 -11.88 -15.82
N VAL A 354 -10.38 -10.79 -15.25
CA VAL A 354 -10.05 -10.70 -13.81
C VAL A 354 -11.32 -10.77 -12.95
N ALA A 355 -12.39 -10.09 -13.33
CA ALA A 355 -13.69 -10.16 -12.64
C ALA A 355 -14.34 -11.56 -12.72
N SER A 356 -13.89 -12.41 -13.66
CA SER A 356 -14.35 -13.78 -13.81
C SER A 356 -13.55 -14.80 -12.98
N ILE A 357 -12.52 -14.35 -12.26
CA ILE A 357 -11.75 -15.22 -11.36
C ILE A 357 -12.65 -15.64 -10.18
N PRO A 358 -12.83 -16.94 -9.92
CA PRO A 358 -13.65 -17.38 -8.79
C PRO A 358 -13.11 -16.88 -7.45
N GLN A 359 -14.00 -16.53 -6.53
CA GLN A 359 -13.64 -15.99 -5.22
C GLN A 359 -12.75 -16.94 -4.43
N PHE A 360 -12.97 -18.24 -4.48
CA PHE A 360 -12.13 -19.21 -3.77
C PHE A 360 -10.69 -19.27 -4.30
N VAL A 361 -10.44 -18.94 -5.57
CA VAL A 361 -9.07 -18.74 -6.09
C VAL A 361 -8.44 -17.51 -5.46
N LEU A 362 -9.19 -16.40 -5.44
CA LEU A 362 -8.75 -15.15 -4.80
C LEU A 362 -8.57 -15.30 -3.29
N GLY A 363 -9.33 -16.21 -2.65
CA GLY A 363 -9.21 -16.51 -1.23
C GLY A 363 -7.85 -17.10 -0.87
N GLY A 364 -7.38 -18.10 -1.62
CA GLY A 364 -6.04 -18.68 -1.42
C GLY A 364 -4.92 -17.67 -1.60
N ALA A 365 -5.00 -16.83 -2.63
CA ALA A 365 -4.07 -15.73 -2.86
C ALA A 365 -4.22 -14.59 -1.82
N GLY A 366 -5.46 -14.28 -1.45
CA GLY A 366 -5.80 -13.23 -0.47
C GLY A 366 -5.26 -13.51 0.92
N LEU A 367 -5.30 -14.76 1.37
CA LEU A 367 -4.68 -15.15 2.65
C LEU A 367 -3.20 -14.80 2.69
N VAL A 368 -2.48 -14.97 1.58
CA VAL A 368 -1.06 -14.56 1.51
C VAL A 368 -0.94 -13.03 1.47
N MET A 369 -1.67 -12.36 0.57
CA MET A 369 -1.55 -10.89 0.41
C MET A 369 -1.95 -10.14 1.68
N PHE A 370 -3.10 -10.47 2.24
CA PHE A 370 -3.62 -9.78 3.43
C PHE A 370 -2.82 -10.15 4.68
N GLY A 371 -2.37 -11.43 4.76
CA GLY A 371 -1.43 -11.89 5.77
C GLY A 371 -0.09 -11.16 5.72
N MET A 372 0.40 -10.78 4.53
CA MET A 372 1.62 -9.98 4.39
C MET A 372 1.46 -8.54 4.90
N VAL A 373 0.27 -7.95 4.76
CA VAL A 373 -0.03 -6.64 5.39
C VAL A 373 0.03 -6.77 6.91
N LEU A 374 -0.64 -7.79 7.47
CA LEU A 374 -0.58 -8.10 8.90
C LEU A 374 0.86 -8.31 9.39
N ALA A 375 1.64 -9.12 8.68
CA ALA A 375 3.04 -9.39 9.01
C ALA A 375 3.91 -8.13 8.97
N THR A 376 3.61 -7.18 8.08
CA THR A 376 4.29 -5.88 8.03
C THR A 376 4.02 -5.06 9.30
N GLY A 377 2.78 -5.01 9.77
CA GLY A 377 2.43 -4.38 11.05
C GLY A 377 3.17 -5.02 12.22
N ILE A 378 3.16 -6.35 12.31
CA ILE A 378 3.89 -7.11 13.34
C ILE A 378 5.40 -6.81 13.29
N ARG A 379 5.98 -6.73 12.10
CA ARG A 379 7.41 -6.39 11.93
C ARG A 379 7.74 -4.99 12.44
N ILE A 380 6.85 -4.02 12.28
CA ILE A 380 7.03 -2.68 12.84
C ILE A 380 6.93 -2.75 14.37
N LEU A 381 5.91 -3.43 14.90
CA LEU A 381 5.73 -3.61 16.34
C LEU A 381 6.93 -4.32 16.99
N SER A 382 7.53 -5.31 16.32
CA SER A 382 8.70 -6.04 16.87
C SER A 382 9.94 -5.18 17.09
N ARG A 383 10.01 -3.99 16.47
CA ARG A 383 11.10 -3.02 16.66
C ARG A 383 10.87 -2.10 17.85
N CYS A 384 9.68 -2.10 18.44
CA CYS A 384 9.34 -1.28 19.59
C CYS A 384 9.91 -1.89 20.88
N ASN A 385 10.23 -1.02 21.83
CA ASN A 385 10.79 -1.46 23.11
C ASN A 385 9.67 -1.83 24.09
N TYR A 386 9.56 -3.10 24.42
CA TYR A 386 8.60 -3.63 25.40
C TYR A 386 9.24 -3.98 26.74
N THR A 387 10.57 -4.07 26.78
CA THR A 387 11.31 -4.49 27.98
C THR A 387 11.44 -3.36 28.99
N THR A 388 11.84 -2.18 28.54
CA THR A 388 12.00 -1.01 29.41
C THR A 388 10.71 -0.21 29.56
N ASN A 389 9.83 -0.25 28.53
CA ASN A 389 8.53 0.42 28.57
C ASN A 389 7.39 -0.58 28.41
N ARG A 390 6.90 -1.06 29.57
CA ARG A 390 5.77 -2.00 29.64
C ARG A 390 4.44 -1.41 29.14
N TYR A 391 4.30 -0.09 29.12
CA TYR A 391 3.07 0.57 28.63
C TYR A 391 2.82 0.30 27.16
N ASN A 392 3.88 0.11 26.37
CA ASN A 392 3.76 -0.23 24.94
C ASN A 392 2.96 -1.52 24.72
N LEU A 393 3.09 -2.51 25.62
CA LEU A 393 2.33 -3.76 25.54
C LEU A 393 0.83 -3.52 25.75
N TYR A 394 0.47 -2.68 26.75
CA TYR A 394 -0.92 -2.33 27.01
C TYR A 394 -1.53 -1.53 25.85
N ILE A 395 -0.78 -0.60 25.26
CA ILE A 395 -1.24 0.19 24.11
C ILE A 395 -1.58 -0.75 22.95
N VAL A 396 -0.70 -1.68 22.61
CA VAL A 396 -0.93 -2.66 21.53
C VAL A 396 -2.14 -3.55 21.85
N ALA A 397 -2.19 -4.13 23.04
CA ALA A 397 -3.23 -5.08 23.44
C ALA A 397 -4.63 -4.43 23.41
N ILE A 398 -4.78 -3.27 24.07
CA ILE A 398 -6.07 -2.57 24.16
C ILE A 398 -6.49 -2.06 22.78
N SER A 399 -5.58 -1.43 22.02
CA SER A 399 -5.92 -0.84 20.74
C SER A 399 -6.31 -1.88 19.70
N LEU A 400 -5.62 -3.01 19.62
CA LEU A 400 -6.02 -4.12 18.74
C LEU A 400 -7.33 -4.75 19.21
N GLY A 401 -7.55 -4.93 20.53
CA GLY A 401 -8.80 -5.44 21.08
C GLY A 401 -9.99 -4.56 20.72
N VAL A 402 -9.87 -3.24 20.92
CA VAL A 402 -10.90 -2.26 20.57
C VAL A 402 -11.12 -2.23 19.04
N GLY A 403 -10.04 -2.29 18.26
CA GLY A 403 -10.14 -2.31 16.80
C GLY A 403 -10.81 -3.56 16.24
N MET A 404 -10.65 -4.70 16.90
CA MET A 404 -11.29 -5.95 16.48
C MET A 404 -12.75 -6.07 16.89
N THR A 405 -13.24 -5.20 17.79
CA THR A 405 -14.62 -5.26 18.29
C THR A 405 -15.67 -5.30 17.19
N PRO A 406 -15.72 -4.38 16.20
CA PRO A 406 -16.76 -4.42 15.17
C PRO A 406 -16.62 -5.62 14.22
N THR A 407 -15.44 -6.17 14.08
CA THR A 407 -15.19 -7.35 13.24
C THR A 407 -15.68 -8.63 13.90
N LEU A 408 -15.49 -8.76 15.22
CA LEU A 408 -15.88 -9.95 15.99
C LEU A 408 -17.33 -9.89 16.48
N SER A 409 -17.85 -8.70 16.77
CA SER A 409 -19.19 -8.49 17.29
C SER A 409 -19.85 -7.32 16.56
N HIS A 410 -20.54 -7.61 15.46
CA HIS A 410 -21.17 -6.60 14.59
C HIS A 410 -22.18 -5.74 15.31
N ASP A 411 -22.92 -6.32 16.28
CA ASP A 411 -24.00 -5.64 16.98
C ASP A 411 -23.55 -4.85 18.21
N PHE A 412 -22.25 -4.88 18.53
CA PHE A 412 -21.72 -4.26 19.75
C PHE A 412 -22.08 -2.77 19.85
N PHE A 413 -22.03 -2.07 18.73
CA PHE A 413 -22.32 -0.64 18.65
C PHE A 413 -23.73 -0.31 18.09
N SER A 414 -24.59 -1.31 17.88
CA SER A 414 -25.90 -1.15 17.20
C SER A 414 -26.84 -0.15 17.87
N LYS A 415 -26.74 0.02 19.18
CA LYS A 415 -27.58 0.95 19.97
C LYS A 415 -27.06 2.39 20.01
N LEU A 416 -25.89 2.67 19.44
CA LEU A 416 -25.32 4.01 19.40
C LEU A 416 -25.89 4.82 18.22
N PRO A 417 -25.86 6.17 18.27
CA PRO A 417 -26.43 7.01 17.22
C PRO A 417 -25.91 6.66 15.83
N ALA A 418 -26.81 6.65 14.84
CA ALA A 418 -26.51 6.30 13.44
C ALA A 418 -25.37 7.13 12.83
N VAL A 419 -25.23 8.40 13.24
CA VAL A 419 -24.17 9.30 12.80
C VAL A 419 -22.77 8.76 13.16
N LEU A 420 -22.63 8.00 14.25
CA LEU A 420 -21.36 7.43 14.69
C LEU A 420 -21.08 6.04 14.09
N GLN A 421 -22.07 5.40 13.49
CA GLN A 421 -21.96 4.04 12.97
C GLN A 421 -20.79 3.85 11.97
N PRO A 422 -20.57 4.72 10.95
CA PRO A 422 -19.47 4.55 10.02
C PRO A 422 -18.09 4.57 10.71
N LEU A 423 -17.92 5.36 11.77
CA LEU A 423 -16.72 5.44 12.55
C LEU A 423 -16.54 4.20 13.46
N LEU A 424 -17.63 3.79 14.13
CA LEU A 424 -17.64 2.70 15.11
C LEU A 424 -17.55 1.32 14.45
N HIS A 425 -18.05 1.17 13.23
CA HIS A 425 -17.88 -0.07 12.45
C HIS A 425 -16.52 -0.17 11.74
N SER A 426 -15.71 0.88 11.76
CA SER A 426 -14.34 0.84 11.25
C SER A 426 -13.36 0.43 12.35
N GLY A 427 -12.98 -0.85 12.37
CA GLY A 427 -11.99 -1.36 13.33
C GLY A 427 -10.65 -0.64 13.25
N ILE A 428 -10.27 -0.21 12.04
CA ILE A 428 -9.03 0.55 11.79
C ILE A 428 -9.08 1.91 12.50
N MET A 429 -10.22 2.61 12.40
CA MET A 429 -10.42 3.91 13.06
C MET A 429 -10.38 3.76 14.58
N LEU A 430 -11.07 2.76 15.11
CA LEU A 430 -11.09 2.48 16.55
C LEU A 430 -9.71 2.11 17.08
N ALA A 431 -8.97 1.23 16.38
CA ALA A 431 -7.60 0.88 16.74
C ALA A 431 -6.68 2.09 16.73
N THR A 432 -6.80 2.94 15.68
CA THR A 432 -5.97 4.14 15.53
C THR A 432 -6.24 5.14 16.64
N LEU A 433 -7.51 5.48 16.88
CA LEU A 433 -7.89 6.44 17.90
C LEU A 433 -7.45 5.94 19.30
N SER A 434 -7.72 4.68 19.59
CA SER A 434 -7.29 4.05 20.85
C SER A 434 -5.77 4.08 21.00
N ALA A 435 -5.01 3.72 19.96
CA ALA A 435 -3.55 3.71 20.01
C ALA A 435 -2.97 5.13 20.20
N VAL A 436 -3.49 6.13 19.51
CA VAL A 436 -3.05 7.53 19.67
C VAL A 436 -3.36 8.04 21.06
N VAL A 437 -4.61 7.87 21.54
CA VAL A 437 -5.02 8.33 22.87
C VAL A 437 -4.22 7.65 23.98
N LEU A 438 -4.09 6.33 23.92
CA LEU A 438 -3.32 5.59 24.92
C LEU A 438 -1.84 5.90 24.88
N ASN A 439 -1.27 6.10 23.68
CA ASN A 439 0.14 6.46 23.56
C ASN A 439 0.42 7.85 24.16
N VAL A 440 -0.42 8.84 23.87
CA VAL A 440 -0.29 10.18 24.46
C VAL A 440 -0.51 10.13 25.97
N PHE A 441 -1.47 9.35 26.45
CA PHE A 441 -1.77 9.24 27.88
C PHE A 441 -0.68 8.52 28.67
N LEU A 442 -0.14 7.41 28.15
CA LEU A 442 0.82 6.55 28.87
C LEU A 442 2.28 6.92 28.62
N ASN A 443 2.62 7.36 27.41
CA ASN A 443 3.99 7.69 27.01
C ASN A 443 4.24 9.20 26.91
N GLY A 444 3.19 10.02 26.98
CA GLY A 444 3.27 11.45 26.78
C GLY A 444 3.40 11.85 25.30
N TYR A 445 3.39 13.16 25.06
CA TYR A 445 3.59 13.72 23.73
C TYR A 445 5.08 13.79 23.41
N GLN A 446 5.56 12.94 22.49
CA GLN A 446 6.96 12.92 22.09
C GLN A 446 7.23 13.96 21.01
N HIS A 447 8.12 14.90 21.26
CA HIS A 447 8.51 15.89 20.28
C HIS A 447 9.37 15.25 19.18
N HIS A 448 9.14 15.60 17.91
CA HIS A 448 9.83 15.01 16.75
C HIS A 448 11.37 15.06 16.85
N ALA A 449 11.90 16.07 17.54
CA ALA A 449 13.33 16.21 17.81
C ALA A 449 13.92 15.07 18.67
N ASP A 450 13.14 14.46 19.55
CA ASP A 450 13.61 13.42 20.45
C ASP A 450 13.62 12.05 19.76
N LEU A 451 12.66 11.78 18.87
CA LEU A 451 12.62 10.58 18.04
C LEU A 451 13.80 10.51 17.05
N VAL A 452 14.18 11.65 16.48
CA VAL A 452 15.35 11.76 15.58
C VAL A 452 16.65 11.58 16.36
N LYS A 453 16.76 12.13 17.57
CA LYS A 453 17.94 11.96 18.45
C LYS A 453 18.11 10.51 18.90
N GLU A 454 17.01 9.82 19.24
CA GLU A 454 17.07 8.42 19.69
C GLU A 454 17.50 7.48 18.54
N SER A 455 17.01 7.71 17.30
CA SER A 455 17.42 6.94 16.12
C SER A 455 18.88 7.20 15.71
N VAL A 456 19.38 8.41 15.88
CA VAL A 456 20.78 8.79 15.59
C VAL A 456 21.70 8.28 16.69
N SER A 457 21.29 8.35 17.96
CA SER A 457 22.06 7.85 19.09
C SER A 457 22.30 6.33 19.03
N ASP A 458 21.30 5.56 18.60
CA ASP A 458 21.45 4.09 18.50
C ASP A 458 22.36 3.67 17.31
N LYS A 459 22.33 4.42 16.19
CA LYS A 459 23.28 4.22 15.08
C LYS A 459 24.71 4.60 15.49
N ASP A 460 24.90 5.70 16.20
CA ASP A 460 26.21 6.13 16.67
C ASP A 460 26.78 5.19 17.76
N LEU A 461 25.91 4.63 18.62
CA LEU A 461 26.32 3.63 19.60
C LEU A 461 26.80 2.35 18.92
N LYS A 462 26.07 1.84 17.91
CA LYS A 462 26.49 0.66 17.12
C LYS A 462 27.79 0.89 16.38
N VAL A 463 27.94 2.05 15.75
CA VAL A 463 29.18 2.41 15.05
C VAL A 463 30.34 2.58 16.02
N ARG A 464 30.14 3.18 17.20
CA ARG A 464 31.16 3.28 18.25
C ARG A 464 31.52 1.91 18.83
N THR A 465 30.56 1.03 19.06
CA THR A 465 30.80 -0.33 19.58
C THR A 465 31.59 -1.18 18.58
N VAL A 466 31.26 -1.11 17.27
CA VAL A 466 32.01 -1.80 16.22
C VAL A 466 33.43 -1.21 16.07
N ARG A 467 33.57 0.12 16.14
CA ARG A 467 34.89 0.78 16.07
C ARG A 467 35.76 0.44 17.28
N MET A 468 35.18 0.40 18.48
CA MET A 468 35.87 0.02 19.72
C MET A 468 36.28 -1.46 19.70
N TRP A 469 35.40 -2.34 19.19
CA TRP A 469 35.73 -3.76 19.00
C TRP A 469 36.89 -3.98 17.99
N LEU A 470 36.86 -3.24 16.88
CA LEU A 470 37.97 -3.27 15.88
C LEU A 470 39.28 -2.72 16.42
N LEU A 471 39.24 -1.68 17.27
CA LEU A 471 40.41 -1.13 17.96
C LEU A 471 40.97 -2.11 18.98
N MET A 472 40.13 -2.74 19.79
CA MET A 472 40.59 -3.76 20.74
C MET A 472 41.17 -5.00 20.05
N ARG A 473 40.65 -5.38 18.91
CA ARG A 473 41.19 -6.47 18.09
C ARG A 473 42.56 -6.12 17.48
N LYS A 474 42.80 -4.85 17.09
CA LYS A 474 44.11 -4.35 16.64
C LYS A 474 45.14 -4.28 17.78
N LEU A 475 44.72 -3.82 18.96
CA LEU A 475 45.60 -3.77 20.13
C LEU A 475 46.02 -5.17 20.58
N LYS A 476 45.10 -6.13 20.59
CA LYS A 476 45.38 -7.53 20.92
C LYS A 476 46.33 -8.22 19.92
N LYS A 477 46.28 -7.79 18.63
CA LYS A 477 47.21 -8.28 17.59
C LYS A 477 48.60 -7.70 17.74
N ASN A 478 48.72 -6.48 18.25
CA ASN A 478 50.01 -5.83 18.52
C ASN A 478 50.67 -6.32 19.81
N GLU A 479 49.90 -6.83 20.79
CA GLU A 479 50.46 -7.43 22.04
C GLU A 479 50.98 -8.87 21.84
N HIS A 480 50.57 -9.55 20.76
CA HIS A 480 50.97 -10.94 20.48
C HIS A 480 52.02 -11.07 19.37
N GLY A 481 52.58 -9.92 18.88
CA GLY A 481 53.85 -9.92 18.08
C GLY A 481 53.81 -10.75 16.80
N GLU A 482 52.67 -10.83 16.09
CA GLU A 482 52.56 -11.38 14.72
C GLU A 482 51.91 -10.40 13.75
#